data_476a4a851cac4d31c9bf4a51e82bb938
#
_entry.id   476a4a851cac4d31c9bf4a51e82bb938
#
_cell.length_a   1.000
_cell.length_b   1.000
_cell.length_c   1.000
_cell.angle_alpha   90.00
_cell.angle_beta   90.00
_cell.angle_gamma   90.00
#
_symmetry.space_group_name_H-M   'P 1'
#
loop_
_entity.id
_entity.type
_entity.pdbx_description
1 polymer ?
#
loop_
_entity_poly.entity_id
_entity_poly.type
_entity_poly.pdbx_seq_one_letter_code
_entity_poly.pdbx_strand_id
1 'polypeptide(L)'
;MKLTATLLLLAASVLIANGQSSKKTEKKYPSLLWEISGNGLTKPSYLFGTMHVSNKQVFHLSDSFFYAIKKSDVVALELNSETWQKDMVQMDKDGEVYQKFYSERSLTGSYIDAGTFKIPNNFIKDVKYALQRQPYIINSLLYRNNQGQDDYEEDTFLDMYIYQTGKKLGKRSSGVESYYEMQMLSMGAEIDRSNEKVKKKKNYDLDYSENPQQKADEAYRKGDLDLLDSLEKMMLESEAFTEKFLYKRNEKQANAMDTIMKKGNSLFVGVGAAHLAGERGVIEMLRKKGYKLRPIKMIDRDAVQREKIDHLHVPVNFIDNISDDGFYEVRLPGTLYKRSDLVGGMGWQYADMANGAYYTVTRIENPGGFTGISEAEAFRKVDSMLYDNIPGKILSRAVTVKNGYKCIDLTNKTRRGDVQRYNIVVTPFEVIIFKMSATENY
;
A
#
# COMPACT_ATOMS: atom_id res chain seq x y z
N MET A 1 50.72 36.31 48.76
CA MET A 1 51.02 35.15 47.87
C MET A 1 50.05 33.99 47.94
N LYS A 2 48.99 33.98 48.77
CA LYS A 2 47.99 32.86 48.80
C LYS A 2 46.73 33.13 47.99
N LEU A 3 46.46 34.39 47.59
CA LEU A 3 45.23 34.71 46.80
C LEU A 3 45.39 34.48 45.27
N THR A 4 46.60 34.58 44.74
CA THR A 4 46.89 34.42 43.31
C THR A 4 46.92 32.97 42.85
N ALA A 5 47.25 32.02 43.76
CA ALA A 5 47.25 30.58 43.43
C ALA A 5 45.84 30.00 43.36
N THR A 6 44.88 30.53 44.12
CA THR A 6 43.46 30.02 44.09
C THR A 6 42.73 30.50 42.89
N LEU A 7 43.03 31.67 42.32
CA LEU A 7 42.42 32.15 41.08
C LEU A 7 42.91 31.39 39.83
N LEU A 8 44.15 30.92 39.80
CA LEU A 8 44.72 30.13 38.72
C LEU A 8 44.17 28.71 38.70
N LEU A 9 43.84 28.10 39.83
CA LEU A 9 43.20 26.78 39.92
C LEU A 9 41.73 26.83 39.51
N LEU A 10 40.99 27.92 39.79
CA LEU A 10 39.62 28.09 39.29
C LEU A 10 39.57 28.34 37.76
N ALA A 11 40.54 29.08 37.20
CA ALA A 11 40.62 29.30 35.76
C ALA A 11 40.99 28.01 34.99
N ALA A 12 41.81 27.11 35.55
CA ALA A 12 42.14 25.82 34.96
C ALA A 12 40.97 24.83 35.01
N SER A 13 40.12 24.86 36.03
CA SER A 13 38.93 24.00 36.12
C SER A 13 37.82 24.43 35.15
N VAL A 14 37.70 25.73 34.83
CA VAL A 14 36.70 26.20 33.82
C VAL A 14 37.16 25.89 32.39
N LEU A 15 38.47 25.82 32.12
CA LEU A 15 38.99 25.43 30.80
C LEU A 15 38.86 23.91 30.53
N ILE A 16 38.86 23.07 31.56
CA ILE A 16 38.68 21.63 31.41
C ILE A 16 37.19 21.27 31.25
N ALA A 17 36.26 22.03 31.82
CA ALA A 17 34.82 21.81 31.70
C ALA A 17 34.25 22.14 30.30
N ASN A 18 34.95 22.96 29.51
CA ASN A 18 34.53 23.29 28.13
C ASN A 18 35.13 22.37 27.04
N GLY A 19 35.89 21.35 27.41
CA GLY A 19 36.58 20.45 26.49
C GLY A 19 35.86 19.13 26.17
N GLN A 20 34.70 18.85 26.77
CA GLN A 20 33.85 17.74 26.35
C GLN A 20 32.87 18.15 25.23
N SER A 21 33.42 18.55 24.08
CA SER A 21 32.70 18.39 22.83
C SER A 21 32.38 16.91 22.71
N SER A 22 31.13 16.52 22.94
CA SER A 22 30.64 15.19 22.61
C SER A 22 30.99 14.98 21.14
N LYS A 23 31.97 14.10 20.85
CA LYS A 23 32.22 13.65 19.50
C LYS A 23 30.87 13.08 18.98
N LYS A 24 30.16 13.85 18.19
CA LYS A 24 28.97 13.39 17.48
C LYS A 24 29.41 12.18 16.71
N THR A 25 29.03 11.00 17.15
CA THR A 25 29.34 9.74 16.46
C THR A 25 28.85 9.90 15.03
N GLU A 26 29.76 9.85 14.08
CA GLU A 26 29.39 9.99 12.66
C GLU A 26 28.45 8.85 12.29
N LYS A 27 27.26 9.20 11.80
CA LYS A 27 26.26 8.22 11.42
C LYS A 27 26.74 7.44 10.21
N LYS A 28 26.62 6.11 10.25
CA LYS A 28 27.00 5.23 9.15
C LYS A 28 25.99 5.28 8.02
N TYR A 29 24.70 5.46 8.36
CA TYR A 29 23.59 5.48 7.41
C TYR A 29 22.72 6.74 7.60
N PRO A 30 23.22 7.93 7.20
CA PRO A 30 22.61 9.23 7.55
C PRO A 30 21.52 9.69 6.58
N SER A 31 21.00 8.84 5.70
CA SER A 31 20.00 9.24 4.70
C SER A 31 19.10 8.09 4.26
N LEU A 32 17.87 8.41 3.86
CA LEU A 32 16.95 7.49 3.20
C LEU A 32 17.30 7.29 1.72
N LEU A 33 17.96 8.28 1.07
CA LEU A 33 18.27 8.23 -0.37
C LEU A 33 19.78 8.01 -0.58
N TRP A 34 20.11 7.01 -1.40
CA TRP A 34 21.49 6.62 -1.70
C TRP A 34 21.72 6.55 -3.20
N GLU A 35 22.84 7.10 -3.64
CA GLU A 35 23.35 6.92 -5.01
C GLU A 35 24.19 5.66 -5.09
N ILE A 36 23.94 4.85 -6.13
CA ILE A 36 24.67 3.62 -6.45
C ILE A 36 25.49 3.88 -7.70
N SER A 37 26.80 3.68 -7.63
CA SER A 37 27.73 3.88 -8.74
C SER A 37 28.84 2.82 -8.75
N GLY A 38 29.70 2.86 -9.73
CA GLY A 38 30.80 1.87 -9.87
C GLY A 38 30.32 0.54 -10.46
N ASN A 39 31.13 -0.50 -10.33
CA ASN A 39 30.86 -1.88 -10.82
C ASN A 39 30.36 -1.92 -12.28
N GLY A 40 30.95 -1.09 -13.17
CA GLY A 40 30.60 -1.04 -14.60
C GLY A 40 29.35 -0.22 -14.94
N LEU A 41 28.70 0.44 -14.00
CA LEU A 41 27.56 1.31 -14.29
C LEU A 41 27.99 2.55 -15.07
N THR A 42 27.30 2.82 -16.18
CA THR A 42 27.50 4.03 -17.01
C THR A 42 26.71 5.23 -16.50
N LYS A 43 25.62 4.97 -15.77
CA LYS A 43 24.76 5.96 -15.12
C LYS A 43 24.54 5.57 -13.67
N PRO A 44 24.39 6.53 -12.75
CA PRO A 44 24.07 6.21 -11.37
C PRO A 44 22.66 5.59 -11.26
N SER A 45 22.49 4.72 -10.28
CA SER A 45 21.22 4.22 -9.79
C SER A 45 20.96 4.74 -8.38
N TYR A 46 19.75 4.57 -7.86
CA TYR A 46 19.33 5.15 -6.58
C TYR A 46 18.56 4.13 -5.76
N LEU A 47 18.86 4.08 -4.47
CA LEU A 47 18.15 3.27 -3.47
C LEU A 47 17.49 4.21 -2.48
N PHE A 48 16.20 4.03 -2.25
CA PHE A 48 15.39 4.83 -1.34
C PHE A 48 14.69 3.96 -0.30
N GLY A 49 14.85 4.31 0.98
CA GLY A 49 14.14 3.66 2.08
C GLY A 49 12.72 4.19 2.19
N THR A 50 11.74 3.30 2.03
CA THR A 50 10.33 3.64 2.20
C THR A 50 9.82 3.26 3.59
N MET A 51 8.67 3.80 3.93
CA MET A 51 7.84 3.37 5.04
C MET A 51 6.44 3.12 4.48
N HIS A 52 5.88 1.94 4.72
CA HIS A 52 4.60 1.52 4.14
C HIS A 52 3.40 2.21 4.81
N VAL A 53 3.41 3.53 4.83
CA VAL A 53 2.38 4.37 5.46
C VAL A 53 1.94 5.48 4.52
N SER A 54 0.75 6.02 4.77
CA SER A 54 0.16 7.16 4.08
C SER A 54 0.26 8.48 4.85
N ASN A 55 0.91 8.50 6.02
CA ASN A 55 1.03 9.69 6.85
C ASN A 55 1.83 10.82 6.16
N LYS A 56 1.23 12.00 6.05
CA LYS A 56 1.82 13.20 5.42
C LYS A 56 3.18 13.61 6.01
N GLN A 57 3.43 13.31 7.28
CA GLN A 57 4.71 13.61 7.92
C GLN A 57 5.86 12.76 7.37
N VAL A 58 5.56 11.56 6.88
CA VAL A 58 6.51 10.60 6.33
C VAL A 58 6.79 10.85 4.85
N PHE A 59 5.87 11.50 4.14
CA PHE A 59 6.02 11.91 2.74
C PHE A 59 6.98 13.10 2.60
N HIS A 60 8.21 12.93 3.07
CA HIS A 60 9.24 13.95 2.90
C HIS A 60 9.93 13.80 1.54
N LEU A 61 9.28 14.32 0.50
CA LEU A 61 9.76 14.24 -0.88
C LEU A 61 10.58 15.48 -1.21
N SER A 62 11.90 15.30 -1.32
CA SER A 62 12.84 16.37 -1.64
C SER A 62 13.07 16.51 -3.14
N ASP A 63 13.75 17.60 -3.54
CA ASP A 63 14.24 17.82 -4.90
C ASP A 63 15.12 16.65 -5.39
N SER A 64 16.00 16.15 -4.51
CA SER A 64 16.87 15.00 -4.79
C SER A 64 16.11 13.71 -5.07
N PHE A 65 14.97 13.50 -4.40
CA PHE A 65 14.08 12.36 -4.66
C PHE A 65 13.52 12.42 -6.08
N PHE A 66 12.93 13.55 -6.47
CA PHE A 66 12.37 13.71 -7.82
C PHE A 66 13.46 13.67 -8.90
N TYR A 67 14.64 14.25 -8.63
CA TYR A 67 15.79 14.16 -9.51
C TYR A 67 16.19 12.70 -9.75
N ALA A 68 16.31 11.90 -8.70
CA ALA A 68 16.69 10.49 -8.78
C ALA A 68 15.71 9.69 -9.65
N ILE A 69 14.39 9.84 -9.45
CA ILE A 69 13.38 9.18 -10.29
C ILE A 69 13.49 9.63 -11.75
N LYS A 70 13.60 10.94 -12.01
CA LYS A 70 13.71 11.49 -13.37
C LYS A 70 14.93 10.94 -14.13
N LYS A 71 16.05 10.74 -13.45
CA LYS A 71 17.31 10.26 -14.05
C LYS A 71 17.34 8.76 -14.29
N SER A 72 16.45 8.00 -13.66
CA SER A 72 16.41 6.55 -13.80
C SER A 72 15.63 6.10 -15.03
N ASP A 73 16.00 4.93 -15.57
CA ASP A 73 15.33 4.27 -16.70
C ASP A 73 14.20 3.36 -16.20
N VAL A 74 14.38 2.80 -14.98
CA VAL A 74 13.45 1.87 -14.31
C VAL A 74 13.15 2.37 -12.91
N VAL A 75 11.89 2.32 -12.52
CA VAL A 75 11.44 2.49 -11.14
C VAL A 75 10.98 1.13 -10.62
N ALA A 76 11.60 0.66 -9.55
CA ALA A 76 11.26 -0.60 -8.92
C ALA A 76 10.80 -0.40 -7.48
N LEU A 77 9.95 -1.30 -7.01
CA LEU A 77 9.54 -1.44 -5.62
C LEU A 77 9.85 -2.86 -5.15
N GLU A 78 9.52 -3.19 -3.89
CA GLU A 78 9.61 -4.57 -3.42
C GLU A 78 8.83 -5.48 -4.37
N LEU A 79 7.57 -5.17 -4.64
CA LEU A 79 6.72 -5.90 -5.57
C LEU A 79 6.53 -5.12 -6.89
N ASN A 80 6.39 -5.85 -7.99
CA ASN A 80 6.04 -5.23 -9.26
C ASN A 80 4.57 -4.81 -9.26
N SER A 81 4.31 -3.51 -9.21
CA SER A 81 2.96 -2.97 -9.17
C SER A 81 2.11 -3.33 -10.40
N GLU A 82 2.71 -3.62 -11.55
CA GLU A 82 1.97 -4.03 -12.76
C GLU A 82 1.41 -5.45 -12.68
N THR A 83 2.04 -6.34 -11.92
CA THR A 83 1.58 -7.73 -11.76
C THR A 83 0.90 -7.98 -10.41
N TRP A 84 1.13 -7.11 -9.44
CA TRP A 84 0.75 -7.32 -8.05
C TRP A 84 -0.74 -7.64 -7.87
N GLN A 85 -1.64 -6.90 -8.54
CA GLN A 85 -3.09 -7.18 -8.45
C GLN A 85 -3.42 -8.60 -8.92
N LYS A 86 -2.85 -9.03 -10.05
CA LYS A 86 -3.03 -10.39 -10.59
C LYS A 86 -2.49 -11.44 -9.61
N ASP A 87 -1.30 -11.19 -9.06
CA ASP A 87 -0.64 -12.12 -8.14
C ASP A 87 -1.44 -12.28 -6.84
N MET A 88 -1.99 -11.18 -6.30
CA MET A 88 -2.87 -11.22 -5.12
C MET A 88 -4.15 -12.02 -5.38
N VAL A 89 -4.83 -11.75 -6.50
CA VAL A 89 -6.07 -12.44 -6.86
C VAL A 89 -5.83 -13.93 -7.10
N GLN A 90 -4.70 -14.30 -7.70
CA GLN A 90 -4.36 -15.71 -7.90
C GLN A 90 -4.15 -16.43 -6.57
N MET A 91 -3.42 -15.80 -5.65
CA MET A 91 -3.18 -16.40 -4.34
C MET A 91 -4.46 -16.50 -3.49
N ASP A 92 -5.37 -15.55 -3.61
CA ASP A 92 -6.68 -15.59 -2.96
C ASP A 92 -7.52 -16.77 -3.47
N LYS A 93 -7.53 -17.04 -4.79
CA LYS A 93 -8.17 -18.22 -5.37
C LYS A 93 -7.55 -19.53 -4.88
N ASP A 94 -6.24 -19.59 -4.78
CA ASP A 94 -5.52 -20.75 -4.26
C ASP A 94 -5.87 -21.00 -2.78
N GLY A 95 -6.05 -19.92 -2.00
CA GLY A 95 -6.52 -19.96 -0.61
C GLY A 95 -7.98 -20.42 -0.48
N GLU A 96 -8.90 -19.96 -1.34
CA GLU A 96 -10.30 -20.42 -1.40
C GLU A 96 -10.41 -21.94 -1.68
N VAL A 97 -9.60 -22.45 -2.61
CA VAL A 97 -9.52 -23.90 -2.88
C VAL A 97 -9.11 -24.67 -1.63
N TYR A 98 -8.15 -24.14 -0.88
CA TYR A 98 -7.70 -24.76 0.35
C TYR A 98 -8.77 -24.73 1.44
N GLN A 99 -9.48 -23.62 1.60
CA GLN A 99 -10.60 -23.51 2.55
C GLN A 99 -11.76 -24.42 2.19
N LYS A 100 -12.14 -24.53 0.90
CA LYS A 100 -13.15 -25.47 0.44
C LYS A 100 -12.77 -26.91 0.72
N PHE A 101 -11.50 -27.28 0.52
CA PHE A 101 -11.02 -28.63 0.77
C PHE A 101 -11.09 -29.01 2.28
N TYR A 102 -10.88 -28.03 3.17
CA TYR A 102 -11.03 -28.24 4.62
C TYR A 102 -12.48 -28.17 5.09
N SER A 103 -13.32 -27.31 4.48
CA SER A 103 -14.74 -27.19 4.87
C SER A 103 -15.58 -28.37 4.41
N GLU A 104 -15.26 -29.01 3.30
CA GLU A 104 -15.93 -30.21 2.83
C GLU A 104 -15.69 -31.44 3.73
N ARG A 105 -14.65 -31.43 4.56
CA ARG A 105 -14.42 -32.45 5.60
C ARG A 105 -15.26 -32.26 6.86
N SER A 106 -15.91 -31.13 7.04
CA SER A 106 -16.85 -30.85 8.13
C SER A 106 -18.29 -31.16 7.73
N LEU A 107 -18.57 -32.38 7.29
CA LEU A 107 -19.90 -32.84 6.86
C LEU A 107 -20.93 -32.98 7.99
N THR A 108 -20.66 -32.48 9.19
CA THR A 108 -21.58 -32.65 10.33
C THR A 108 -22.27 -31.38 10.81
N GLY A 109 -22.16 -30.27 10.07
CA GLY A 109 -22.67 -28.96 10.52
C GLY A 109 -23.72 -28.26 9.64
N SER A 110 -24.10 -28.82 8.49
CA SER A 110 -25.05 -28.14 7.57
C SER A 110 -26.49 -28.59 7.78
N TYR A 111 -27.01 -28.47 9.00
CA TYR A 111 -28.46 -28.32 9.15
C TYR A 111 -28.79 -26.87 8.76
N ILE A 112 -29.50 -26.72 7.62
CA ILE A 112 -30.12 -25.45 7.22
C ILE A 112 -31.13 -25.12 8.31
N ASP A 113 -30.81 -24.17 9.17
CA ASP A 113 -31.71 -23.66 10.18
C ASP A 113 -32.94 -23.05 9.46
N ALA A 114 -34.15 -23.49 9.83
CA ALA A 114 -35.39 -22.96 9.29
C ALA A 114 -35.54 -21.41 9.46
N GLY A 115 -34.73 -20.80 10.31
CA GLY A 115 -34.57 -19.36 10.45
C GLY A 115 -33.88 -18.68 9.26
N THR A 116 -33.15 -19.41 8.44
CA THR A 116 -32.48 -18.88 7.23
C THR A 116 -33.44 -18.55 6.07
N PHE A 117 -34.68 -19.00 6.13
CA PHE A 117 -35.70 -18.61 5.16
C PHE A 117 -36.32 -17.23 5.38
N LYS A 118 -35.89 -16.48 6.38
CA LYS A 118 -36.24 -15.05 6.51
C LYS A 118 -35.37 -14.22 5.57
N ILE A 119 -35.76 -14.20 4.31
CA ILE A 119 -35.33 -13.19 3.35
C ILE A 119 -35.86 -11.85 3.90
N PRO A 120 -35.12 -10.81 4.12
CA PRO A 120 -34.35 -9.98 3.20
C PRO A 120 -33.31 -9.00 3.85
N ASN A 121 -32.88 -9.22 5.06
CA ASN A 121 -31.90 -8.28 5.67
C ASN A 121 -30.52 -8.33 4.99
N ASN A 122 -30.23 -9.39 4.25
CA ASN A 122 -28.94 -9.54 3.57
C ASN A 122 -28.86 -8.65 2.33
N PHE A 123 -29.93 -8.52 1.54
CA PHE A 123 -29.94 -7.67 0.35
C PHE A 123 -29.56 -6.21 0.66
N ILE A 124 -30.17 -5.62 1.70
CA ILE A 124 -29.86 -4.25 2.14
C ILE A 124 -28.40 -4.15 2.61
N LYS A 125 -27.91 -5.15 3.34
CA LYS A 125 -26.51 -5.20 3.80
C LYS A 125 -25.54 -5.30 2.64
N ASP A 126 -25.85 -6.13 1.64
CA ASP A 126 -24.99 -6.33 0.47
C ASP A 126 -24.95 -5.07 -0.41
N VAL A 127 -26.09 -4.40 -0.62
CA VAL A 127 -26.13 -3.10 -1.29
C VAL A 127 -25.32 -2.06 -0.54
N LYS A 128 -25.51 -1.96 0.77
CA LYS A 128 -24.76 -1.03 1.63
C LYS A 128 -23.26 -1.30 1.56
N TYR A 129 -22.85 -2.57 1.60
CA TYR A 129 -21.47 -2.98 1.48
C TYR A 129 -20.89 -2.55 0.13
N ALA A 130 -21.59 -2.83 -0.98
CA ALA A 130 -21.13 -2.47 -2.33
C ALA A 130 -20.97 -0.95 -2.51
N LEU A 131 -21.84 -0.15 -1.91
CA LEU A 131 -21.79 1.31 -2.04
C LEU A 131 -20.73 1.95 -1.15
N GLN A 132 -20.63 1.54 0.11
CA GLN A 132 -19.85 2.24 1.12
C GLN A 132 -18.43 1.73 1.29
N ARG A 133 -18.18 0.45 1.04
CA ARG A 133 -16.87 -0.16 1.29
C ARG A 133 -16.02 -0.25 0.05
N GLN A 134 -14.73 -0.18 0.28
CA GLN A 134 -13.70 -0.55 -0.71
C GLN A 134 -13.43 -2.05 -0.59
N PRO A 135 -13.30 -2.79 -1.69
CA PRO A 135 -12.85 -4.17 -1.65
C PRO A 135 -11.50 -4.30 -0.94
N TYR A 136 -11.30 -5.40 -0.23
CA TYR A 136 -10.07 -5.65 0.53
C TYR A 136 -8.80 -5.53 -0.34
N ILE A 137 -8.81 -6.15 -1.52
CA ILE A 137 -7.67 -6.11 -2.45
C ILE A 137 -7.43 -4.68 -2.94
N ILE A 138 -8.48 -3.92 -3.28
CA ILE A 138 -8.36 -2.51 -3.68
C ILE A 138 -7.74 -1.68 -2.55
N ASN A 139 -8.20 -1.87 -1.32
CA ASN A 139 -7.63 -1.17 -0.18
C ASN A 139 -6.14 -1.50 0.01
N SER A 140 -5.76 -2.75 -0.12
CA SER A 140 -4.36 -3.19 0.00
C SER A 140 -3.47 -2.64 -1.11
N LEU A 141 -4.01 -2.48 -2.33
CA LEU A 141 -3.26 -2.00 -3.49
C LEU A 141 -3.09 -0.49 -3.52
N LEU A 142 -4.13 0.27 -3.19
CA LEU A 142 -4.15 1.72 -3.41
C LEU A 142 -3.96 2.54 -2.13
N TYR A 143 -4.51 2.11 -1.02
CA TYR A 143 -4.63 2.98 0.16
C TYR A 143 -3.85 2.51 1.38
N ARG A 144 -3.84 1.21 1.68
CA ARG A 144 -3.28 0.61 2.91
C ARG A 144 -3.75 1.29 4.22
N ASN A 145 -4.98 1.81 4.21
CA ASN A 145 -5.52 2.54 5.35
C ASN A 145 -5.94 1.62 6.49
N ASN A 146 -5.41 1.87 7.68
CA ASN A 146 -6.04 1.50 8.92
C ASN A 146 -7.09 2.58 9.24
N GLN A 147 -8.37 2.25 9.19
CA GLN A 147 -9.50 3.16 9.39
C GLN A 147 -9.30 4.05 10.62
N GLY A 148 -9.24 5.37 10.46
CA GLY A 148 -9.43 6.29 11.58
C GLY A 148 -8.74 7.65 11.62
N GLN A 149 -7.86 8.03 10.69
CA GLN A 149 -7.19 9.34 10.75
C GLN A 149 -7.12 10.00 9.36
N ASP A 150 -8.27 10.33 8.80
CA ASP A 150 -8.41 10.82 7.42
C ASP A 150 -7.69 12.16 7.13
N ASP A 151 -7.55 13.05 8.12
CA ASP A 151 -7.06 14.42 7.88
C ASP A 151 -5.53 14.53 7.71
N TYR A 152 -4.77 13.52 8.15
CA TYR A 152 -3.30 13.51 8.12
C TYR A 152 -2.73 12.52 7.11
N GLU A 153 -3.56 11.92 6.28
CA GLU A 153 -3.15 10.93 5.29
C GLU A 153 -3.05 11.52 3.89
N GLU A 154 -2.13 10.98 3.10
CA GLU A 154 -2.04 11.22 1.66
C GLU A 154 -3.07 10.35 0.94
N ASP A 155 -3.34 10.65 -0.33
CA ASP A 155 -4.29 9.91 -1.16
C ASP A 155 -3.89 8.44 -1.37
N THR A 156 -2.60 8.14 -1.22
CA THR A 156 -2.04 6.79 -1.32
C THR A 156 -0.83 6.63 -0.41
N PHE A 157 -0.33 5.42 -0.23
CA PHE A 157 0.89 5.18 0.54
C PHE A 157 2.16 5.42 -0.30
N LEU A 158 3.29 5.65 0.39
CA LEU A 158 4.53 6.15 -0.22
C LEU A 158 5.05 5.28 -1.39
N ASP A 159 5.03 3.95 -1.24
CA ASP A 159 5.50 3.06 -2.32
C ASP A 159 4.64 3.19 -3.58
N MET A 160 3.31 3.27 -3.41
CA MET A 160 2.40 3.49 -4.53
C MET A 160 2.63 4.86 -5.18
N TYR A 161 2.89 5.90 -4.40
CA TYR A 161 3.24 7.23 -4.92
C TYR A 161 4.52 7.19 -5.78
N ILE A 162 5.53 6.43 -5.35
CA ILE A 162 6.76 6.22 -6.13
C ILE A 162 6.44 5.55 -7.48
N TYR A 163 5.63 4.50 -7.47
CA TYR A 163 5.19 3.83 -8.69
C TYR A 163 4.45 4.78 -9.63
N GLN A 164 3.44 5.48 -9.11
CA GLN A 164 2.65 6.46 -9.88
C GLN A 164 3.53 7.56 -10.47
N THR A 165 4.45 8.13 -9.68
CA THR A 165 5.43 9.11 -10.14
C THR A 165 6.27 8.56 -11.28
N GLY A 166 6.77 7.33 -11.16
CA GLY A 166 7.52 6.65 -12.22
C GLY A 166 6.71 6.50 -13.50
N LYS A 167 5.46 6.03 -13.41
CA LYS A 167 4.55 5.87 -14.55
C LYS A 167 4.22 7.20 -15.22
N LYS A 168 3.88 8.22 -14.45
CA LYS A 168 3.62 9.58 -14.94
C LYS A 168 4.82 10.20 -15.67
N LEU A 169 6.03 9.84 -15.27
CA LEU A 169 7.28 10.24 -15.93
C LEU A 169 7.72 9.29 -17.06
N GLY A 170 6.89 8.34 -17.47
CA GLY A 170 7.17 7.39 -18.56
C GLY A 170 8.25 6.35 -18.25
N LYS A 171 8.53 6.07 -16.97
CA LYS A 171 9.52 5.07 -16.56
C LYS A 171 8.97 3.65 -16.66
N ARG A 172 9.84 2.69 -16.95
CA ARG A 172 9.51 1.27 -16.85
C ARG A 172 9.37 0.86 -15.39
N SER A 173 8.46 -0.04 -15.10
CA SER A 173 8.23 -0.56 -13.76
C SER A 173 8.87 -1.93 -13.57
N SER A 174 9.29 -2.25 -12.34
CA SER A 174 9.81 -3.57 -11.95
C SER A 174 9.53 -3.85 -10.47
N GLY A 175 9.73 -5.10 -10.05
CA GLY A 175 9.83 -5.51 -8.66
C GLY A 175 11.20 -6.10 -8.36
N VAL A 176 11.63 -6.04 -7.10
CA VAL A 176 12.85 -6.70 -6.63
C VAL A 176 12.57 -7.97 -5.83
N GLU A 177 11.28 -8.28 -5.61
CA GLU A 177 10.78 -9.53 -5.03
C GLU A 177 9.62 -10.08 -5.85
N SER A 178 9.35 -11.39 -5.70
CA SER A 178 8.14 -12.04 -6.15
C SER A 178 7.10 -12.01 -5.05
N TYR A 179 5.82 -11.70 -5.38
CA TYR A 179 4.72 -11.71 -4.41
C TYR A 179 4.58 -13.08 -3.72
N TYR A 180 4.60 -14.16 -4.50
CA TYR A 180 4.49 -15.52 -3.96
C TYR A 180 5.64 -15.86 -3.00
N GLU A 181 6.90 -15.58 -3.40
CA GLU A 181 8.05 -15.88 -2.55
C GLU A 181 8.06 -15.05 -1.27
N MET A 182 7.68 -13.76 -1.35
CA MET A 182 7.54 -12.88 -0.20
C MET A 182 6.52 -13.42 0.79
N GLN A 183 5.36 -13.87 0.31
CA GLN A 183 4.32 -14.48 1.16
C GLN A 183 4.82 -15.80 1.81
N MET A 184 5.50 -16.66 1.05
CA MET A 184 6.06 -17.92 1.60
C MET A 184 7.12 -17.65 2.67
N LEU A 185 8.00 -16.67 2.48
CA LEU A 185 8.99 -16.28 3.49
C LEU A 185 8.33 -15.69 4.73
N SER A 186 7.31 -14.83 4.56
CA SER A 186 6.58 -14.25 5.68
C SER A 186 5.81 -15.29 6.48
N MET A 187 5.09 -16.21 5.83
CA MET A 187 4.40 -17.33 6.48
C MET A 187 5.40 -18.25 7.21
N GLY A 188 6.52 -18.57 6.56
CA GLY A 188 7.58 -19.39 7.17
C GLY A 188 8.23 -18.71 8.38
N ALA A 189 8.37 -17.38 8.36
CA ALA A 189 8.86 -16.60 9.50
C ALA A 189 7.89 -16.67 10.69
N GLU A 190 6.58 -16.53 10.44
CA GLU A 190 5.55 -16.62 11.48
C GLU A 190 5.49 -18.03 12.11
N ILE A 191 5.64 -19.09 11.31
CA ILE A 191 5.73 -20.47 11.81
C ILE A 191 6.97 -20.64 12.70
N ASP A 192 8.13 -20.13 12.28
CA ASP A 192 9.35 -20.22 13.09
C ASP A 192 9.20 -19.45 14.40
N ARG A 193 8.59 -18.24 14.36
CA ARG A 193 8.30 -17.46 15.56
C ARG A 193 7.40 -18.22 16.54
N SER A 194 6.39 -18.90 16.04
CA SER A 194 5.45 -19.66 16.87
C SER A 194 6.09 -20.92 17.50
N ASN A 195 7.12 -21.48 16.85
CA ASN A 195 7.84 -22.67 17.33
C ASN A 195 9.02 -22.32 18.25
N GLU A 196 9.51 -21.08 18.25
CA GLU A 196 10.57 -20.67 19.19
C GLU A 196 10.05 -20.70 20.63
N LYS A 197 10.75 -21.43 21.50
CA LYS A 197 10.51 -21.31 22.94
C LYS A 197 10.79 -19.87 23.35
N VAL A 198 9.78 -19.22 23.95
CA VAL A 198 9.89 -17.84 24.45
C VAL A 198 11.13 -17.72 25.32
N LYS A 199 12.23 -17.23 24.78
CA LYS A 199 13.38 -16.80 25.56
C LYS A 199 12.93 -15.58 26.34
N LYS A 200 13.08 -15.60 27.68
CA LYS A 200 12.79 -14.41 28.51
C LYS A 200 13.50 -13.22 27.89
N LYS A 201 12.70 -12.19 27.51
CA LYS A 201 13.23 -10.92 26.98
C LYS A 201 14.35 -10.45 27.91
N LYS A 202 15.53 -10.14 27.36
CA LYS A 202 16.47 -9.25 28.04
C LYS A 202 15.68 -7.97 28.29
N ASN A 203 15.49 -7.57 29.53
CA ASN A 203 14.97 -6.25 29.87
C ASN A 203 15.95 -5.24 29.26
N TYR A 204 15.65 -4.74 28.08
CA TYR A 204 16.21 -3.48 27.65
C TYR A 204 15.50 -2.43 28.52
N ASP A 205 16.27 -1.58 29.21
CA ASP A 205 15.76 -0.38 29.85
C ASP A 205 15.19 0.55 28.77
N LEU A 206 14.02 0.18 28.26
CA LEU A 206 13.21 1.08 27.45
C LEU A 206 12.60 2.06 28.43
N ASP A 207 12.97 3.30 28.31
CA ASP A 207 12.18 4.36 28.87
C ASP A 207 10.80 4.33 28.19
N TYR A 208 9.84 3.67 28.82
CA TYR A 208 8.46 3.53 28.34
C TYR A 208 7.70 4.87 28.30
N SER A 209 8.36 5.99 28.63
CA SER A 209 7.78 7.33 28.53
C SER A 209 7.58 7.78 27.07
N GLU A 210 8.27 7.17 26.09
CA GLU A 210 8.13 7.50 24.67
C GLU A 210 7.66 6.29 23.85
N ASN A 211 6.62 6.51 23.05
CA ASN A 211 6.07 5.50 22.14
C ASN A 211 7.13 5.09 21.09
N PRO A 212 7.54 3.80 20.99
CA PRO A 212 8.52 3.33 20.01
C PRO A 212 8.18 3.67 18.56
N GLN A 213 6.88 3.70 18.22
CA GLN A 213 6.42 4.11 16.89
C GLN A 213 6.74 5.57 16.61
N GLN A 214 6.52 6.46 17.57
CA GLN A 214 6.86 7.89 17.39
C GLN A 214 8.36 8.12 17.21
N LYS A 215 9.20 7.31 17.90
CA LYS A 215 10.66 7.34 17.70
C LYS A 215 11.05 6.87 16.29
N ALA A 216 10.41 5.83 15.80
CA ALA A 216 10.64 5.33 14.45
C ALA A 216 10.21 6.35 13.39
N ASP A 217 9.06 6.99 13.54
CA ASP A 217 8.57 8.05 12.64
C ASP A 217 9.52 9.25 12.63
N GLU A 218 10.03 9.66 13.79
CA GLU A 218 10.99 10.77 13.91
C GLU A 218 12.36 10.40 13.30
N ALA A 219 12.85 9.17 13.51
CA ALA A 219 14.07 8.67 12.92
C ALA A 219 13.95 8.64 11.39
N TYR A 220 12.84 8.14 10.87
CA TYR A 220 12.54 8.13 9.44
C TYR A 220 12.51 9.56 8.88
N ARG A 221 11.78 10.47 9.51
CA ARG A 221 11.69 11.87 9.11
C ARG A 221 13.06 12.58 9.05
N LYS A 222 13.99 12.19 9.93
CA LYS A 222 15.37 12.68 9.95
C LYS A 222 16.32 11.95 9.00
N GLY A 223 15.87 10.88 8.37
CA GLY A 223 16.71 10.00 7.55
C GLY A 223 17.75 9.22 8.34
N ASP A 224 17.48 8.95 9.62
CA ASP A 224 18.39 8.28 10.55
C ASP A 224 18.19 6.76 10.50
N LEU A 225 18.80 6.13 9.50
CA LEU A 225 18.72 4.68 9.35
C LEU A 225 19.48 3.90 10.44
N ASP A 226 20.49 4.51 11.08
CA ASP A 226 21.20 3.89 12.21
C ASP A 226 20.24 3.71 13.41
N LEU A 227 19.43 4.74 13.69
CA LEU A 227 18.41 4.64 14.75
C LEU A 227 17.28 3.69 14.38
N LEU A 228 16.82 3.71 13.12
CA LEU A 228 15.79 2.78 12.65
C LEU A 228 16.25 1.30 12.77
N ASP A 229 17.47 0.98 12.33
CA ASP A 229 18.05 -0.36 12.48
C ASP A 229 18.15 -0.79 13.96
N SER A 230 18.47 0.14 14.85
CA SER A 230 18.53 -0.11 16.28
C SER A 230 17.15 -0.38 16.89
N LEU A 231 16.13 0.39 16.49
CA LEU A 231 14.74 0.22 16.93
C LEU A 231 14.17 -1.09 16.42
N GLU A 232 14.41 -1.42 15.15
CA GLU A 232 13.98 -2.67 14.53
C GLU A 232 14.54 -3.90 15.29
N LYS A 233 15.86 -3.89 15.56
CA LYS A 233 16.51 -4.96 16.35
C LYS A 233 15.94 -5.11 17.77
N MET A 234 15.47 -4.04 18.38
CA MET A 234 14.81 -4.09 19.69
C MET A 234 13.38 -4.67 19.60
N MET A 235 12.67 -4.40 18.52
CA MET A 235 11.30 -4.88 18.31
C MET A 235 11.23 -6.33 17.82
N LEU A 236 12.26 -6.81 17.13
CA LEU A 236 12.32 -8.18 16.61
C LEU A 236 12.44 -9.18 17.77
N GLU A 237 11.44 -10.05 17.90
CA GLU A 237 11.31 -10.98 19.02
C GLU A 237 12.05 -12.31 18.80
N SER A 238 12.41 -12.65 17.54
CA SER A 238 12.88 -13.96 17.12
C SER A 238 13.98 -13.85 16.08
N GLU A 239 15.12 -14.54 16.33
CA GLU A 239 16.21 -14.64 15.35
C GLU A 239 15.78 -15.39 14.09
N ALA A 240 14.99 -16.46 14.25
CA ALA A 240 14.49 -17.26 13.12
C ALA A 240 13.48 -16.47 12.26
N PHE A 241 12.63 -15.67 12.90
CA PHE A 241 11.74 -14.75 12.21
C PHE A 241 12.54 -13.73 11.40
N THR A 242 13.52 -13.09 12.02
CA THR A 242 14.37 -12.08 11.37
C THR A 242 15.13 -12.63 10.18
N GLU A 243 15.61 -13.88 10.28
CA GLU A 243 16.34 -14.55 9.19
C GLU A 243 15.50 -14.63 7.91
N LYS A 244 14.23 -15.04 8.01
CA LYS A 244 13.35 -15.20 6.85
C LYS A 244 12.70 -13.89 6.43
N PHE A 245 12.16 -13.15 7.41
CA PHE A 245 11.38 -11.95 7.15
C PHE A 245 12.22 -10.76 6.65
N LEU A 246 13.47 -10.66 7.12
CA LEU A 246 14.36 -9.54 6.77
C LEU A 246 15.55 -9.99 5.91
N TYR A 247 16.41 -10.85 6.43
CA TYR A 247 17.71 -11.09 5.82
C TYR A 247 17.65 -11.87 4.51
N LYS A 248 16.80 -12.88 4.40
CA LYS A 248 16.59 -13.62 3.15
C LYS A 248 15.98 -12.74 2.06
N ARG A 249 15.10 -11.83 2.44
CA ARG A 249 14.54 -10.84 1.53
C ARG A 249 15.59 -9.84 1.08
N ASN A 250 16.44 -9.33 1.99
CA ASN A 250 17.57 -8.45 1.63
C ASN A 250 18.48 -9.08 0.57
N GLU A 251 18.80 -10.38 0.69
CA GLU A 251 19.60 -11.12 -0.30
C GLU A 251 18.91 -11.13 -1.68
N LYS A 252 17.60 -11.42 -1.73
CA LYS A 252 16.82 -11.42 -2.96
C LYS A 252 16.75 -10.03 -3.60
N GLN A 253 16.43 -9.01 -2.80
CA GLN A 253 16.37 -7.61 -3.24
C GLN A 253 17.71 -7.16 -3.84
N ALA A 254 18.81 -7.36 -3.13
CA ALA A 254 20.15 -6.98 -3.60
C ALA A 254 20.55 -7.71 -4.89
N ASN A 255 20.17 -8.99 -5.05
CA ASN A 255 20.42 -9.77 -6.27
C ASN A 255 19.57 -9.29 -7.45
N ALA A 256 18.31 -8.96 -7.21
CA ALA A 256 17.41 -8.42 -8.23
C ALA A 256 17.88 -7.04 -8.73
N MET A 257 18.26 -6.15 -7.80
CA MET A 257 18.85 -4.84 -8.14
C MET A 257 20.10 -4.99 -8.99
N ASP A 258 21.05 -5.85 -8.59
CA ASP A 258 22.26 -6.17 -9.33
C ASP A 258 21.95 -6.65 -10.77
N THR A 259 20.95 -7.54 -10.89
CA THR A 259 20.50 -8.06 -12.19
C THR A 259 19.92 -6.97 -13.09
N ILE A 260 19.10 -6.06 -12.55
CA ILE A 260 18.51 -4.95 -13.33
C ILE A 260 19.60 -3.99 -13.79
N MET A 261 20.52 -3.64 -12.91
CA MET A 261 21.61 -2.71 -13.20
C MET A 261 22.63 -3.29 -14.20
N LYS A 262 22.99 -4.57 -14.09
CA LYS A 262 23.89 -5.26 -15.03
C LYS A 262 23.33 -5.36 -16.46
N LYS A 263 22.01 -5.26 -16.63
CA LYS A 263 21.39 -5.13 -17.96
C LYS A 263 21.53 -3.74 -18.59
N GLY A 264 22.32 -2.84 -17.98
CA GLY A 264 22.58 -1.49 -18.48
C GLY A 264 21.51 -0.46 -18.13
N ASN A 265 20.56 -0.78 -17.23
CA ASN A 265 19.55 0.16 -16.80
C ASN A 265 19.99 0.95 -15.57
N SER A 266 19.74 2.26 -15.58
CA SER A 266 19.73 3.02 -14.32
C SER A 266 18.42 2.77 -13.56
N LEU A 267 18.54 2.50 -12.26
CA LEU A 267 17.45 2.04 -11.40
C LEU A 267 17.16 3.09 -10.30
N PHE A 268 15.91 3.45 -10.11
CA PHE A 268 15.43 3.95 -8.83
C PHE A 268 14.66 2.83 -8.15
N VAL A 269 15.05 2.47 -6.93
CA VAL A 269 14.37 1.41 -6.18
C VAL A 269 13.95 1.88 -4.81
N GLY A 270 12.65 1.73 -4.51
CA GLY A 270 12.06 1.93 -3.18
C GLY A 270 11.86 0.59 -2.49
N VAL A 271 12.46 0.40 -1.32
CA VAL A 271 12.22 -0.75 -0.44
C VAL A 271 12.11 -0.26 1.01
N GLY A 272 11.43 -1.03 1.86
CA GLY A 272 11.26 -0.65 3.27
C GLY A 272 12.59 -0.26 3.93
N ALA A 273 12.60 0.85 4.68
CA ALA A 273 13.81 1.40 5.30
C ALA A 273 14.54 0.39 6.21
N ALA A 274 13.81 -0.54 6.82
CA ALA A 274 14.36 -1.63 7.63
C ALA A 274 15.29 -2.57 6.84
N HIS A 275 15.15 -2.65 5.51
CA HIS A 275 16.00 -3.46 4.65
C HIS A 275 17.37 -2.82 4.37
N LEU A 276 17.54 -1.49 4.56
CA LEU A 276 18.69 -0.75 4.05
C LEU A 276 19.96 -0.90 4.91
N ALA A 277 19.84 -0.63 6.19
CA ALA A 277 20.96 -0.51 7.11
C ALA A 277 21.43 -1.84 7.72
N GLY A 278 22.56 -1.83 8.42
CA GLY A 278 23.11 -3.00 9.10
C GLY A 278 24.05 -3.83 8.25
N GLU A 279 24.79 -4.75 8.87
CA GLU A 279 25.79 -5.61 8.19
C GLU A 279 25.17 -6.53 7.13
N ARG A 280 23.94 -6.91 7.32
CA ARG A 280 23.11 -7.72 6.41
C ARG A 280 22.04 -6.90 5.70
N GLY A 281 22.17 -5.56 5.71
CA GLY A 281 21.32 -4.66 4.96
C GLY A 281 21.71 -4.59 3.48
N VAL A 282 20.77 -4.13 2.66
CA VAL A 282 20.93 -4.03 1.21
C VAL A 282 22.11 -3.13 0.82
N ILE A 283 22.37 -2.04 1.57
CA ILE A 283 23.51 -1.14 1.33
C ILE A 283 24.83 -1.91 1.40
N GLU A 284 25.07 -2.69 2.45
CA GLU A 284 26.30 -3.45 2.60
C GLU A 284 26.38 -4.63 1.62
N MET A 285 25.26 -5.25 1.28
CA MET A 285 25.22 -6.31 0.27
C MET A 285 25.62 -5.79 -1.12
N LEU A 286 25.13 -4.60 -1.52
CA LEU A 286 25.52 -3.96 -2.77
C LEU A 286 27.00 -3.52 -2.76
N ARG A 287 27.51 -3.04 -1.60
CA ARG A 287 28.94 -2.75 -1.44
C ARG A 287 29.80 -3.99 -1.63
N LYS A 288 29.39 -5.14 -1.05
CA LYS A 288 30.07 -6.43 -1.23
C LYS A 288 30.06 -6.91 -2.68
N LYS A 289 29.06 -6.50 -3.48
CA LYS A 289 29.01 -6.77 -4.92
C LYS A 289 29.89 -5.81 -5.76
N GLY A 290 30.61 -4.87 -5.15
CA GLY A 290 31.53 -3.95 -5.80
C GLY A 290 30.92 -2.59 -6.16
N TYR A 291 29.70 -2.30 -5.77
CA TYR A 291 29.11 -0.97 -5.96
C TYR A 291 29.61 0.02 -4.91
N LYS A 292 29.64 1.29 -5.29
CA LYS A 292 29.89 2.42 -4.38
C LYS A 292 28.53 3.04 -4.01
N LEU A 293 28.22 3.10 -2.72
CA LEU A 293 26.99 3.70 -2.21
C LEU A 293 27.32 4.96 -1.40
N ARG A 294 26.75 6.08 -1.84
CA ARG A 294 26.91 7.40 -1.24
C ARG A 294 25.55 7.93 -0.77
N PRO A 295 25.41 8.37 0.51
CA PRO A 295 24.18 8.99 0.95
C PRO A 295 23.96 10.32 0.25
N ILE A 296 22.70 10.59 -0.12
CA ILE A 296 22.26 11.87 -0.67
C ILE A 296 21.48 12.60 0.41
N LYS A 297 21.89 13.83 0.70
CA LYS A 297 21.21 14.66 1.68
C LYS A 297 19.85 15.11 1.11
N MET A 298 18.79 14.80 1.82
CA MET A 298 17.43 15.24 1.52
C MET A 298 17.10 16.43 2.41
N ILE A 299 17.10 17.64 1.84
CA ILE A 299 17.02 18.88 2.64
C ILE A 299 15.62 19.48 2.55
N ASP A 300 15.16 19.84 1.36
CA ASP A 300 13.96 20.63 1.16
C ASP A 300 12.86 19.81 0.46
N ARG A 301 11.60 20.10 0.79
CA ARG A 301 10.45 19.55 0.05
C ARG A 301 10.33 20.27 -1.28
N ASP A 302 10.22 19.52 -2.36
CA ASP A 302 9.95 20.07 -3.69
C ASP A 302 8.45 20.03 -4.01
N ALA A 303 7.70 20.94 -3.39
CA ALA A 303 6.27 21.07 -3.61
C ALA A 303 5.91 21.38 -5.07
N VAL A 304 6.75 22.17 -5.76
CA VAL A 304 6.53 22.55 -7.16
C VAL A 304 6.68 21.35 -8.10
N GLN A 305 7.70 20.50 -7.89
CA GLN A 305 7.86 19.29 -8.68
C GLN A 305 6.76 18.28 -8.39
N ARG A 306 6.37 18.15 -7.13
CA ARG A 306 5.26 17.30 -6.73
C ARG A 306 3.98 17.70 -7.44
N GLU A 307 3.58 18.98 -7.35
CA GLU A 307 2.37 19.49 -7.98
C GLU A 307 2.36 19.25 -9.49
N LYS A 308 3.47 19.54 -10.19
CA LYS A 308 3.59 19.28 -11.63
C LYS A 308 3.40 17.81 -11.99
N ILE A 309 3.91 16.89 -11.19
CA ILE A 309 3.79 15.45 -11.43
C ILE A 309 2.38 14.96 -11.08
N ASP A 310 1.79 15.46 -10.01
CA ASP A 310 0.46 15.04 -9.57
C ASP A 310 -0.61 15.37 -10.60
N HIS A 311 -0.44 16.47 -11.37
CA HIS A 311 -1.32 16.82 -12.49
C HIS A 311 -1.12 15.99 -13.77
N LEU A 312 -0.09 15.16 -13.86
CA LEU A 312 0.10 14.27 -15.00
C LEU A 312 -0.81 13.03 -14.88
N HIS A 313 -1.34 12.60 -16.02
CA HIS A 313 -2.12 11.37 -16.11
C HIS A 313 -1.39 10.33 -16.97
N VAL A 314 -1.49 9.08 -16.58
CA VAL A 314 -1.00 7.96 -17.38
C VAL A 314 -2.11 7.57 -18.36
N PRO A 315 -1.86 7.62 -19.68
CA PRO A 315 -2.84 7.21 -20.68
C PRO A 315 -3.32 5.78 -20.43
N VAL A 316 -4.62 5.56 -20.56
CA VAL A 316 -5.23 4.24 -20.38
C VAL A 316 -5.86 3.76 -21.68
N ASN A 317 -5.75 2.45 -21.92
CA ASN A 317 -6.44 1.78 -23.02
C ASN A 317 -7.65 1.05 -22.46
N PHE A 318 -8.84 1.41 -22.92
CA PHE A 318 -10.09 0.75 -22.52
C PHE A 318 -10.25 -0.57 -23.27
N ILE A 319 -10.54 -1.64 -22.52
CA ILE A 319 -10.84 -2.96 -23.02
C ILE A 319 -12.26 -3.38 -22.63
N ASP A 320 -12.87 -4.23 -23.43
CA ASP A 320 -14.20 -4.75 -23.18
C ASP A 320 -14.14 -5.88 -22.15
N ASN A 321 -14.98 -5.76 -21.12
CA ASN A 321 -15.17 -6.78 -20.09
C ASN A 321 -16.62 -7.27 -20.17
N ILE A 322 -16.79 -8.53 -20.56
CA ILE A 322 -18.10 -9.19 -20.74
C ILE A 322 -18.32 -10.12 -19.55
N SER A 323 -19.52 -10.11 -18.97
CA SER A 323 -19.89 -11.05 -17.91
C SER A 323 -19.93 -12.50 -18.42
N ASP A 324 -19.68 -13.46 -17.51
CA ASP A 324 -19.66 -14.90 -17.86
C ASP A 324 -20.97 -15.39 -18.50
N ASP A 325 -22.10 -14.78 -18.14
CA ASP A 325 -23.44 -15.07 -18.69
C ASP A 325 -23.81 -14.16 -19.88
N GLY A 326 -22.93 -13.28 -20.33
CA GLY A 326 -23.16 -12.34 -21.43
C GLY A 326 -24.18 -11.23 -21.13
N PHE A 327 -24.62 -11.07 -19.88
CA PHE A 327 -25.67 -10.12 -19.52
C PHE A 327 -25.23 -8.66 -19.62
N TYR A 328 -23.97 -8.37 -19.33
CA TYR A 328 -23.41 -7.01 -19.48
C TYR A 328 -22.06 -7.02 -20.18
N GLU A 329 -21.79 -5.91 -20.84
CA GLU A 329 -20.49 -5.52 -21.36
C GLU A 329 -20.14 -4.14 -20.81
N VAL A 330 -18.91 -3.98 -20.33
CA VAL A 330 -18.39 -2.71 -19.81
C VAL A 330 -16.96 -2.48 -20.25
N ARG A 331 -16.65 -1.26 -20.69
CA ARG A 331 -15.30 -0.87 -21.10
C ARG A 331 -14.56 -0.22 -19.92
N LEU A 332 -13.43 -0.81 -19.54
CA LEU A 332 -12.61 -0.40 -18.42
C LEU A 332 -11.13 -0.35 -18.80
N PRO A 333 -10.27 0.36 -18.04
CA PRO A 333 -8.82 0.42 -18.29
C PRO A 333 -8.07 -0.90 -18.12
N GLY A 334 -8.73 -1.94 -17.68
CA GLY A 334 -8.10 -3.25 -17.50
C GLY A 334 -9.11 -4.38 -17.26
N THR A 335 -8.58 -5.57 -17.05
CA THR A 335 -9.40 -6.79 -16.85
C THR A 335 -9.99 -6.82 -15.44
N LEU A 336 -11.28 -7.08 -15.34
CA LEU A 336 -11.97 -7.33 -14.09
C LEU A 336 -11.56 -8.68 -13.49
N TYR A 337 -11.24 -8.68 -12.21
CA TYR A 337 -10.94 -9.87 -11.42
C TYR A 337 -12.11 -10.17 -10.48
N LYS A 338 -12.47 -11.44 -10.37
CA LYS A 338 -13.54 -11.89 -9.46
C LYS A 338 -13.12 -11.62 -8.00
N ARG A 339 -14.09 -11.20 -7.18
CA ARG A 339 -13.92 -10.93 -5.74
C ARG A 339 -14.37 -12.14 -4.94
N SER A 340 -13.61 -12.45 -3.88
CA SER A 340 -13.92 -13.51 -2.92
C SER A 340 -14.56 -12.98 -1.61
N ASP A 341 -14.49 -11.67 -1.37
CA ASP A 341 -14.93 -11.02 -0.13
C ASP A 341 -16.44 -10.71 -0.04
N LEU A 342 -17.22 -11.11 -1.05
CA LEU A 342 -18.67 -10.92 -1.07
C LEU A 342 -19.42 -12.15 -0.58
N VAL A 343 -20.28 -11.94 0.41
CA VAL A 343 -21.21 -12.94 0.93
C VAL A 343 -22.61 -12.56 0.43
N GLY A 344 -23.23 -13.41 -0.38
CA GLY A 344 -24.59 -13.17 -0.92
C GLY A 344 -24.68 -12.39 -2.22
N GLY A 345 -23.54 -12.17 -2.91
CA GLY A 345 -23.48 -11.53 -4.22
C GLY A 345 -22.27 -11.95 -5.02
N MET A 346 -22.28 -11.63 -6.31
CA MET A 346 -21.11 -11.78 -7.18
C MET A 346 -20.49 -10.42 -7.46
N GLY A 347 -19.18 -10.33 -7.46
CA GLY A 347 -18.48 -9.08 -7.73
C GLY A 347 -17.16 -9.26 -8.44
N TRP A 348 -16.80 -8.20 -9.14
CA TRP A 348 -15.54 -8.07 -9.86
C TRP A 348 -14.92 -6.73 -9.54
N GLN A 349 -13.61 -6.63 -9.68
CA GLN A 349 -12.83 -5.42 -9.38
C GLN A 349 -11.62 -5.27 -10.30
N TYR A 350 -11.21 -4.04 -10.50
CA TYR A 350 -9.95 -3.67 -11.13
C TYR A 350 -9.40 -2.39 -10.49
N ALA A 351 -8.12 -2.37 -10.16
CA ALA A 351 -7.39 -1.18 -9.71
C ALA A 351 -6.51 -0.64 -10.83
N ASP A 352 -6.75 0.60 -11.26
CA ASP A 352 -5.79 1.37 -12.05
C ASP A 352 -4.78 2.01 -11.10
N MET A 353 -3.75 1.24 -10.79
CA MET A 353 -2.76 1.65 -9.80
C MET A 353 -1.95 2.86 -10.26
N ALA A 354 -1.76 3.04 -11.58
CA ALA A 354 -0.99 4.13 -12.13
C ALA A 354 -1.67 5.50 -11.95
N ASN A 355 -2.99 5.51 -12.00
CA ASN A 355 -3.79 6.73 -11.85
C ASN A 355 -4.54 6.80 -10.50
N GLY A 356 -4.46 5.77 -9.67
CA GLY A 356 -5.11 5.77 -8.35
C GLY A 356 -6.63 5.59 -8.39
N ALA A 357 -7.17 5.02 -9.47
CA ALA A 357 -8.60 4.76 -9.61
C ALA A 357 -8.93 3.27 -9.42
N TYR A 358 -10.17 2.98 -9.04
CA TYR A 358 -10.64 1.62 -9.05
C TYR A 358 -12.06 1.50 -9.62
N TYR A 359 -12.35 0.31 -10.10
CA TYR A 359 -13.61 -0.05 -10.74
C TYR A 359 -14.14 -1.33 -10.10
N THR A 360 -15.44 -1.36 -9.81
CA THR A 360 -16.10 -2.58 -9.35
C THR A 360 -17.41 -2.80 -10.11
N VAL A 361 -17.73 -4.07 -10.33
CA VAL A 361 -19.05 -4.51 -10.74
C VAL A 361 -19.57 -5.44 -9.65
N THR A 362 -20.75 -5.17 -9.12
CA THR A 362 -21.35 -5.99 -8.08
C THR A 362 -22.77 -6.36 -8.51
N ARG A 363 -23.09 -7.66 -8.52
CA ARG A 363 -24.42 -8.20 -8.79
C ARG A 363 -25.01 -8.71 -7.48
N ILE A 364 -26.16 -8.20 -7.12
CA ILE A 364 -26.84 -8.53 -5.86
C ILE A 364 -28.20 -9.12 -6.21
N GLU A 365 -28.31 -10.42 -6.05
CA GLU A 365 -29.55 -11.15 -6.29
C GLU A 365 -30.61 -10.80 -5.24
N ASN A 366 -31.85 -10.69 -5.68
CA ASN A 366 -33.00 -10.50 -4.81
C ASN A 366 -34.12 -11.46 -5.19
N PRO A 367 -33.92 -12.76 -4.97
CA PRO A 367 -34.78 -13.81 -5.49
C PRO A 367 -36.24 -13.76 -4.99
N GLY A 368 -36.56 -12.95 -4.02
CA GLY A 368 -37.94 -12.80 -3.52
C GLY A 368 -38.43 -11.38 -3.34
N GLY A 369 -37.52 -10.40 -3.38
CA GLY A 369 -37.82 -9.02 -2.93
C GLY A 369 -38.61 -8.17 -3.92
N PHE A 370 -38.64 -8.56 -5.22
CA PHE A 370 -39.38 -7.85 -6.25
C PHE A 370 -40.57 -8.66 -6.79
N THR A 371 -40.79 -9.88 -6.31
CA THR A 371 -41.99 -10.68 -6.64
C THR A 371 -43.23 -10.05 -6.01
N GLY A 372 -44.26 -9.87 -6.82
CA GLY A 372 -45.55 -9.31 -6.34
C GLY A 372 -45.61 -7.78 -6.25
N ILE A 373 -44.59 -7.07 -6.66
CA ILE A 373 -44.59 -5.60 -6.79
C ILE A 373 -44.31 -5.20 -8.25
N SER A 374 -44.79 -4.02 -8.63
CA SER A 374 -44.50 -3.48 -9.97
C SER A 374 -43.04 -3.11 -10.12
N GLU A 375 -42.53 -3.12 -11.34
CA GLU A 375 -41.18 -2.66 -11.67
C GLU A 375 -40.92 -1.22 -11.18
N ALA A 376 -41.94 -0.34 -11.30
CA ALA A 376 -41.85 1.03 -10.81
C ALA A 376 -41.72 1.11 -9.28
N GLU A 377 -42.35 0.19 -8.56
CA GLU A 377 -42.24 0.11 -7.11
C GLU A 377 -40.91 -0.49 -6.66
N ALA A 378 -40.44 -1.55 -7.34
CA ALA A 378 -39.11 -2.12 -7.13
C ALA A 378 -38.02 -1.07 -7.32
N PHE A 379 -38.12 -0.30 -8.42
CA PHE A 379 -37.18 0.77 -8.70
C PHE A 379 -37.20 1.84 -7.59
N ARG A 380 -38.38 2.28 -7.13
CA ARG A 380 -38.48 3.28 -6.06
C ARG A 380 -37.86 2.79 -4.73
N LYS A 381 -38.06 1.53 -4.38
CA LYS A 381 -37.45 0.91 -3.17
C LYS A 381 -35.90 0.91 -3.27
N VAL A 382 -35.37 0.48 -4.41
CA VAL A 382 -33.93 0.49 -4.66
C VAL A 382 -33.38 1.90 -4.63
N ASP A 383 -34.04 2.85 -5.30
CA ASP A 383 -33.62 4.25 -5.36
C ASP A 383 -33.56 4.91 -3.98
N SER A 384 -34.60 4.71 -3.14
CA SER A 384 -34.59 5.23 -1.76
C SER A 384 -33.43 4.64 -0.93
N MET A 385 -33.23 3.33 -1.03
CA MET A 385 -32.15 2.66 -0.31
C MET A 385 -30.76 3.13 -0.77
N LEU A 386 -30.58 3.38 -2.07
CA LEU A 386 -29.34 3.92 -2.61
C LEU A 386 -29.08 5.32 -2.09
N TYR A 387 -30.08 6.19 -2.13
CA TYR A 387 -29.95 7.57 -1.66
C TYR A 387 -29.47 7.65 -0.20
N ASP A 388 -30.00 6.79 0.65
CA ASP A 388 -29.64 6.75 2.07
C ASP A 388 -28.23 6.19 2.33
N ASN A 389 -27.64 5.48 1.36
CA ASN A 389 -26.39 4.74 1.56
C ASN A 389 -25.23 5.19 0.65
N ILE A 390 -25.43 6.15 -0.25
CA ILE A 390 -24.34 6.76 -1.03
C ILE A 390 -23.43 7.56 -0.09
N PRO A 391 -22.11 7.30 -0.07
CA PRO A 391 -21.21 8.01 0.84
C PRO A 391 -20.98 9.46 0.41
N GLY A 392 -20.98 10.39 1.36
CA GLY A 392 -20.66 11.79 1.12
C GLY A 392 -21.77 12.60 0.46
N LYS A 393 -21.44 13.52 -0.45
CA LYS A 393 -22.37 14.44 -1.09
C LYS A 393 -22.65 14.03 -2.54
N ILE A 394 -23.92 13.84 -2.87
CA ILE A 394 -24.35 13.63 -4.27
C ILE A 394 -24.17 14.93 -5.06
N LEU A 395 -23.43 14.85 -6.17
CA LEU A 395 -23.18 15.98 -7.08
C LEU A 395 -24.17 16.00 -8.24
N SER A 396 -24.48 14.82 -8.80
CA SER A 396 -25.45 14.68 -9.89
C SER A 396 -26.17 13.35 -9.80
N ARG A 397 -27.39 13.30 -10.29
CA ARG A 397 -28.21 12.09 -10.37
C ARG A 397 -29.16 12.18 -11.56
N ALA A 398 -29.23 11.14 -12.35
CA ALA A 398 -30.17 11.00 -13.45
C ALA A 398 -30.77 9.57 -13.48
N VAL A 399 -32.00 9.47 -13.94
CA VAL A 399 -32.64 8.18 -14.23
C VAL A 399 -32.69 8.02 -15.74
N THR A 400 -32.16 6.90 -16.22
CA THR A 400 -32.10 6.56 -17.64
C THR A 400 -32.70 5.17 -17.91
N VAL A 401 -32.86 4.82 -19.15
CA VAL A 401 -33.28 3.44 -19.54
C VAL A 401 -32.21 2.90 -20.49
N LYS A 402 -31.69 1.72 -20.18
CA LYS A 402 -30.71 1.01 -21.00
C LYS A 402 -31.25 -0.42 -21.26
N ASN A 403 -31.39 -0.80 -22.51
CA ASN A 403 -31.88 -2.14 -22.91
C ASN A 403 -33.18 -2.54 -22.20
N GLY A 404 -34.10 -1.58 -21.99
CA GLY A 404 -35.37 -1.79 -21.32
C GLY A 404 -35.37 -1.73 -19.81
N TYR A 405 -34.19 -1.71 -19.15
CA TYR A 405 -34.07 -1.61 -17.70
C TYR A 405 -33.86 -0.16 -17.24
N LYS A 406 -34.48 0.19 -16.11
CA LYS A 406 -34.24 1.48 -15.46
C LYS A 406 -32.87 1.50 -14.81
N CYS A 407 -32.12 2.58 -15.07
CA CYS A 407 -30.77 2.80 -14.57
C CYS A 407 -30.69 4.12 -13.80
N ILE A 408 -29.90 4.14 -12.75
CA ILE A 408 -29.56 5.34 -12.01
C ILE A 408 -28.10 5.68 -12.28
N ASP A 409 -27.88 6.81 -12.95
CA ASP A 409 -26.55 7.39 -13.12
C ASP A 409 -26.32 8.40 -12.00
N LEU A 410 -25.26 8.23 -11.20
CA LEU A 410 -25.01 9.04 -10.03
C LEU A 410 -23.53 9.38 -9.91
N THR A 411 -23.23 10.61 -9.53
CA THR A 411 -21.88 11.06 -9.15
C THR A 411 -21.95 11.66 -7.74
N ASN A 412 -21.03 11.27 -6.88
CA ASN A 412 -20.87 11.83 -5.54
C ASN A 412 -19.41 12.17 -5.24
N LYS A 413 -19.21 12.97 -4.20
CA LYS A 413 -17.90 13.26 -3.61
C LYS A 413 -17.90 12.78 -2.17
N THR A 414 -16.95 11.91 -1.84
CA THR A 414 -16.77 11.38 -0.48
C THR A 414 -16.23 12.47 0.46
N ARG A 415 -16.22 12.21 1.77
CA ARG A 415 -15.62 13.12 2.76
C ARG A 415 -14.10 13.26 2.55
N ARG A 416 -13.45 12.25 2.00
CA ARG A 416 -12.01 12.27 1.65
C ARG A 416 -11.69 13.09 0.40
N GLY A 417 -12.69 13.48 -0.37
CA GLY A 417 -12.53 14.20 -1.62
C GLY A 417 -12.62 13.30 -2.87
N ASP A 418 -12.63 11.97 -2.73
CA ASP A 418 -12.75 11.07 -3.89
C ASP A 418 -14.06 11.31 -4.63
N VAL A 419 -13.98 11.35 -5.94
CA VAL A 419 -15.14 11.37 -6.83
C VAL A 419 -15.51 9.95 -7.18
N GLN A 420 -16.77 9.60 -6.94
CA GLN A 420 -17.30 8.29 -7.29
C GLN A 420 -18.41 8.43 -8.33
N ARG A 421 -18.43 7.54 -9.29
CA ARG A 421 -19.49 7.43 -10.30
C ARG A 421 -20.12 6.05 -10.21
N TYR A 422 -21.43 6.03 -10.23
CA TYR A 422 -22.23 4.82 -10.22
C TYR A 422 -23.13 4.78 -11.45
N ASN A 423 -23.23 3.60 -12.06
CA ASN A 423 -24.33 3.24 -12.91
C ASN A 423 -25.01 2.01 -12.29
N ILE A 424 -26.26 2.13 -11.91
CA ILE A 424 -26.99 1.11 -11.15
C ILE A 424 -28.17 0.66 -11.99
N VAL A 425 -28.17 -0.60 -12.39
CA VAL A 425 -29.19 -1.22 -13.20
C VAL A 425 -30.11 -2.02 -12.29
N VAL A 426 -31.41 -1.75 -12.35
CA VAL A 426 -32.43 -2.48 -11.59
C VAL A 426 -33.18 -3.42 -12.55
N THR A 427 -33.04 -4.71 -12.33
CA THR A 427 -33.78 -5.76 -13.05
C THR A 427 -34.83 -6.39 -12.13
N PRO A 428 -35.77 -7.23 -12.63
CA PRO A 428 -36.73 -7.92 -11.78
C PRO A 428 -36.10 -8.84 -10.72
N PHE A 429 -34.89 -9.34 -10.92
CA PHE A 429 -34.28 -10.38 -10.11
C PHE A 429 -32.98 -9.96 -9.41
N GLU A 430 -32.35 -8.87 -9.84
CA GLU A 430 -31.09 -8.41 -9.29
C GLU A 430 -30.89 -6.91 -9.47
N VAL A 431 -29.95 -6.36 -8.68
CA VAL A 431 -29.41 -5.02 -8.85
C VAL A 431 -27.95 -5.16 -9.24
N ILE A 432 -27.54 -4.50 -10.34
CA ILE A 432 -26.16 -4.48 -10.81
C ILE A 432 -25.60 -3.09 -10.56
N ILE A 433 -24.50 -3.00 -9.81
CA ILE A 433 -23.85 -1.77 -9.44
C ILE A 433 -22.49 -1.71 -10.14
N PHE A 434 -22.36 -0.83 -11.13
CA PHE A 434 -21.08 -0.42 -11.68
C PHE A 434 -20.60 0.80 -10.91
N LYS A 435 -19.43 0.72 -10.28
CA LYS A 435 -18.84 1.80 -9.50
C LYS A 435 -17.42 2.08 -9.98
N MET A 436 -17.14 3.34 -10.19
CA MET A 436 -15.78 3.87 -10.32
C MET A 436 -15.50 4.78 -9.12
N SER A 437 -14.28 4.78 -8.61
CA SER A 437 -13.81 5.75 -7.62
C SER A 437 -12.39 6.18 -7.95
N ALA A 438 -12.14 7.48 -7.86
CA ALA A 438 -10.85 8.07 -8.12
C ALA A 438 -10.68 9.33 -7.27
N THR A 439 -9.44 9.80 -7.12
CA THR A 439 -9.17 11.12 -6.55
C THR A 439 -9.75 12.22 -7.45
N GLU A 440 -9.92 13.43 -6.92
CA GLU A 440 -10.54 14.55 -7.66
C GLU A 440 -9.79 14.90 -8.96
N ASN A 441 -8.51 14.57 -9.03
CA ASN A 441 -7.64 14.90 -10.16
C ASN A 441 -7.63 13.82 -11.27
N TYR A 442 -8.50 12.82 -11.21
CA TYR A 442 -8.57 11.73 -12.19
C TYR A 442 -9.50 12.05 -13.37
#